data_7b976d2d10857b0e67e35556d145aeb5
#
_entry.id   7b976d2d10857b0e67e35556d145aeb5
#
_cell.length_a   1.000
_cell.length_b   1.000
_cell.length_c   1.000
_cell.angle_alpha   90.00
_cell.angle_beta   90.00
_cell.angle_gamma   90.00
#
_symmetry.space_group_name_H-M   'P 1'
#
loop_
_entity.id
_entity.type
_entity.pdbx_description
1 polymer ?
#
loop_
_entity_poly.entity_id
_entity_poly.type
_entity_poly.pdbx_seq_one_letter_code
_entity_poly.pdbx_strand_id
1 'polypeptide(L)'
;MGTSIDPAAVLHPGAVRAVFDHLILALTADGRPGPPVFLFSHYRVRWADDGTAGELAFVELERDGRGVDRIVLTDEPALAASQAARLCPAAWAARDLEKPAIAARFESSRLVGPSVHETVTADGLVIGVEWTDLAPPRFATGPAPRVPGEDIASVLFEARAARATVNGRAVAGAVFLNEGWLPWLGRPLRSGVVALAEVLVARP
;
A
#
# COMPACT_ATOMS: atom_id res chain seq x y z
N MET A 1 10.31 3.05 -25.79
CA MET A 1 11.40 3.98 -25.48
C MET A 1 11.19 4.40 -24.04
N GLY A 2 11.97 3.86 -23.10
CA GLY A 2 11.90 4.28 -21.71
C GLY A 2 12.49 5.67 -21.60
N THR A 3 11.72 6.65 -21.17
CA THR A 3 12.22 7.96 -20.78
C THR A 3 13.14 7.76 -19.59
N SER A 4 14.43 7.95 -19.80
CA SER A 4 15.41 8.07 -18.71
C SER A 4 15.03 9.31 -17.92
N ILE A 5 14.51 9.11 -16.71
CA ILE A 5 14.24 10.21 -15.80
C ILE A 5 15.60 10.62 -15.21
N ASP A 6 15.94 11.89 -15.34
CA ASP A 6 17.08 12.48 -14.66
C ASP A 6 16.80 12.43 -13.13
N PRO A 7 17.56 11.65 -12.36
CA PRO A 7 17.35 11.59 -10.91
C PRO A 7 17.51 12.95 -10.22
N ALA A 8 18.28 13.86 -10.80
CA ALA A 8 18.47 15.22 -10.27
C ALA A 8 17.23 16.10 -10.43
N ALA A 9 16.37 15.82 -11.43
CA ALA A 9 15.10 16.53 -11.61
C ALA A 9 14.03 16.10 -10.59
N VAL A 10 14.14 14.87 -10.06
CA VAL A 10 13.20 14.32 -9.08
C VAL A 10 13.54 14.77 -7.65
N LEU A 11 14.78 15.14 -7.39
CA LEU A 11 15.28 15.41 -6.03
C LEU A 11 15.50 16.91 -5.74
N HIS A 12 14.69 17.80 -6.30
CA HIS A 12 14.68 19.18 -5.83
C HIS A 12 14.18 19.19 -4.37
N PRO A 13 14.99 19.59 -3.35
CA PRO A 13 14.63 19.42 -1.94
C PRO A 13 13.30 20.07 -1.52
N GLY A 14 12.86 21.10 -2.23
CA GLY A 14 11.57 21.78 -1.99
C GLY A 14 10.36 21.09 -2.64
N ALA A 15 10.58 20.04 -3.43
CA ALA A 15 9.51 19.36 -4.15
C ALA A 15 9.03 18.08 -3.42
N VAL A 16 9.83 17.52 -2.50
CA VAL A 16 9.45 16.31 -1.76
C VAL A 16 8.27 16.62 -0.83
N ARG A 17 7.23 15.80 -0.88
CA ARG A 17 6.01 15.92 -0.08
C ARG A 17 5.88 14.83 0.99
N ALA A 18 6.34 13.62 0.67
CA ALA A 18 6.39 12.53 1.63
C ALA A 18 7.42 11.49 1.23
N VAL A 19 7.90 10.73 2.21
CA VAL A 19 8.77 9.56 2.05
C VAL A 19 8.18 8.43 2.88
N PHE A 20 7.90 7.28 2.24
CA PHE A 20 7.28 6.14 2.89
C PHE A 20 7.66 4.81 2.24
N ASP A 21 7.41 3.72 2.95
CA ASP A 21 7.33 2.37 2.38
C ASP A 21 5.84 2.03 2.22
N HIS A 22 5.46 1.30 1.18
CA HIS A 22 4.08 0.93 0.90
C HIS A 22 3.98 -0.57 0.61
N LEU A 23 3.28 -1.30 1.46
CA LEU A 23 3.06 -2.72 1.34
C LEU A 23 1.61 -2.99 0.92
N ILE A 24 1.43 -3.62 -0.23
CA ILE A 24 0.12 -3.81 -0.85
C ILE A 24 -0.14 -5.30 -1.01
N LEU A 25 -1.33 -5.75 -0.62
CA LEU A 25 -1.88 -7.04 -0.96
C LEU A 25 -3.37 -6.91 -1.27
N ALA A 26 -3.79 -7.37 -2.44
CA ALA A 26 -5.19 -7.63 -2.73
C ALA A 26 -5.35 -9.10 -3.13
N LEU A 27 -6.33 -9.78 -2.55
CA LEU A 27 -6.70 -11.15 -2.89
C LEU A 27 -8.10 -11.15 -3.48
N THR A 28 -8.29 -11.90 -4.56
CA THR A 28 -9.62 -12.23 -5.11
C THR A 28 -9.91 -13.71 -4.90
N ALA A 29 -11.17 -14.09 -4.87
CA ALA A 29 -11.58 -15.46 -4.56
C ALA A 29 -10.96 -16.51 -5.51
N ASP A 30 -10.78 -16.16 -6.78
CA ASP A 30 -10.32 -17.07 -7.84
C ASP A 30 -8.98 -16.69 -8.48
N GLY A 31 -8.29 -15.67 -7.96
CA GLY A 31 -7.02 -15.18 -8.50
C GLY A 31 -7.15 -14.46 -9.85
N ARG A 32 -8.35 -14.00 -10.21
CA ARG A 32 -8.61 -13.17 -11.39
C ARG A 32 -8.91 -11.73 -11.01
N PRO A 33 -8.68 -10.75 -11.88
CA PRO A 33 -9.09 -9.36 -11.64
C PRO A 33 -10.58 -9.27 -11.30
N GLY A 34 -10.89 -8.62 -10.17
CA GLY A 34 -12.26 -8.48 -9.67
C GLY A 34 -12.29 -7.79 -8.31
N PRO A 35 -13.47 -7.70 -7.68
CA PRO A 35 -13.57 -7.19 -6.33
C PRO A 35 -12.72 -8.03 -5.37
N PRO A 36 -11.88 -7.40 -4.53
CA PRO A 36 -11.08 -8.14 -3.58
C PRO A 36 -11.93 -8.69 -2.44
N VAL A 37 -11.64 -9.92 -2.02
CA VAL A 37 -12.14 -10.50 -0.75
C VAL A 37 -11.31 -9.99 0.42
N PHE A 38 -10.10 -9.52 0.14
CA PHE A 38 -9.17 -8.90 1.09
C PHE A 38 -8.32 -7.86 0.39
N LEU A 39 -8.23 -6.68 0.98
CA LEU A 39 -7.26 -5.65 0.62
C LEU A 39 -6.50 -5.23 1.88
N PHE A 40 -5.20 -5.12 1.76
CA PHE A 40 -4.31 -4.52 2.74
C PHE A 40 -3.38 -3.55 2.03
N SER A 41 -3.39 -2.29 2.45
CA SER A 41 -2.56 -1.23 1.91
C SER A 41 -1.95 -0.48 3.08
N HIS A 42 -0.69 -0.79 3.40
CA HIS A 42 0.01 -0.29 4.57
C HIS A 42 1.12 0.67 4.17
N TYR A 43 1.09 1.87 4.71
CA TYR A 43 2.09 2.92 4.55
C TYR A 43 2.88 3.08 5.84
N ARG A 44 4.19 2.98 5.74
CA ARG A 44 5.12 3.38 6.79
C ARG A 44 5.70 4.72 6.41
N VAL A 45 5.08 5.79 6.89
CA VAL A 45 5.45 7.18 6.58
C VAL A 45 6.66 7.56 7.44
N ARG A 46 7.79 7.78 6.78
CA ARG A 46 9.03 8.19 7.43
C ARG A 46 9.07 9.70 7.65
N TRP A 47 8.45 10.42 6.75
CA TRP A 47 8.34 11.87 6.78
C TRP A 47 7.25 12.33 5.81
N ALA A 48 6.51 13.37 6.21
CA ALA A 48 5.60 14.13 5.36
C ALA A 48 5.80 15.63 5.55
N ASP A 49 5.41 16.43 4.55
CA ASP A 49 5.63 17.88 4.54
C ASP A 49 4.83 18.64 5.62
N ASP A 50 3.80 18.01 6.18
CA ASP A 50 3.05 18.50 7.36
C ASP A 50 3.69 18.14 8.70
N GLY A 51 4.85 17.47 8.69
CA GLY A 51 5.58 17.02 9.88
C GLY A 51 5.09 15.71 10.48
N THR A 52 4.09 15.03 9.86
CA THR A 52 3.60 13.75 10.37
C THR A 52 4.51 12.59 9.92
N ALA A 53 4.58 11.56 10.77
CA ALA A 53 5.25 10.29 10.51
C ALA A 53 4.53 9.20 11.30
N GLY A 54 4.72 7.93 10.96
CA GLY A 54 4.08 6.79 11.62
C GLY A 54 3.58 5.75 10.63
N GLU A 55 2.67 4.89 11.07
CA GLU A 55 2.13 3.80 10.26
C GLU A 55 0.62 3.96 10.04
N LEU A 56 0.16 3.73 8.81
CA LEU A 56 -1.22 3.89 8.38
C LEU A 56 -1.60 2.74 7.46
N ALA A 57 -2.63 1.98 7.80
CA ALA A 57 -3.12 0.91 6.95
C ALA A 57 -4.60 1.05 6.62
N PHE A 58 -4.94 0.73 5.38
CA PHE A 58 -6.29 0.60 4.86
C PHE A 58 -6.58 -0.88 4.64
N VAL A 59 -7.67 -1.37 5.22
CA VAL A 59 -8.03 -2.77 5.17
C VAL A 59 -9.45 -2.93 4.65
N GLU A 60 -9.63 -3.78 3.64
CA GLU A 60 -10.95 -4.27 3.23
C GLU A 60 -11.06 -5.75 3.57
N LEU A 61 -12.14 -6.10 4.25
CA LEU A 61 -12.48 -7.47 4.62
C LEU A 61 -13.88 -7.79 4.12
N GLU A 62 -14.01 -8.81 3.28
CA GLU A 62 -15.33 -9.35 2.95
C GLU A 62 -15.89 -10.13 4.13
N ARG A 63 -17.16 -9.90 4.47
CA ARG A 63 -17.89 -10.60 5.52
C ARG A 63 -18.90 -11.57 4.93
N ASP A 64 -18.48 -12.77 4.57
CA ASP A 64 -19.37 -13.90 4.21
C ASP A 64 -20.63 -13.48 3.42
N GLY A 65 -20.46 -12.68 2.36
CA GLY A 65 -21.56 -12.17 1.54
C GLY A 65 -22.41 -11.05 2.17
N ARG A 66 -22.03 -10.54 3.36
CA ARG A 66 -22.74 -9.46 4.06
C ARG A 66 -22.24 -8.06 3.74
N GLY A 67 -21.25 -7.96 2.85
CA GLY A 67 -20.62 -6.70 2.46
C GLY A 67 -19.13 -6.66 2.79
N VAL A 68 -18.54 -5.48 2.61
CA VAL A 68 -17.13 -5.22 2.81
C VAL A 68 -16.96 -4.25 3.97
N ASP A 69 -16.18 -4.65 4.98
CA ASP A 69 -15.73 -3.72 6.00
C ASP A 69 -14.51 -2.98 5.49
N ARG A 70 -14.53 -1.67 5.65
CA ARG A 70 -13.40 -0.77 5.39
C ARG A 70 -12.93 -0.16 6.69
N ILE A 71 -11.66 -0.38 7.00
CA ILE A 71 -11.07 -0.04 8.30
C ILE A 71 -9.78 0.74 8.04
N VAL A 72 -9.60 1.84 8.77
CA VAL A 72 -8.34 2.59 8.82
C VAL A 72 -7.66 2.27 10.14
N LEU A 73 -6.42 1.82 10.09
CA LEU A 73 -5.58 1.48 11.25
C LEU A 73 -4.37 2.40 11.29
N THR A 74 -3.99 2.88 12.47
CA THR A 74 -2.82 3.76 12.61
C THR A 74 -2.21 3.66 14.00
N ASP A 75 -0.89 3.86 14.11
CA ASP A 75 -0.21 4.09 15.39
C ASP A 75 -0.14 5.58 15.76
N GLU A 76 -0.42 6.47 14.77
CA GLU A 76 -0.37 7.92 14.94
C GLU A 76 -1.67 8.58 14.41
N PRO A 77 -2.60 8.97 15.28
CA PRO A 77 -3.87 9.57 14.86
C PRO A 77 -3.72 10.85 14.02
N ALA A 78 -2.67 11.66 14.25
CA ALA A 78 -2.42 12.87 13.48
C ALA A 78 -2.06 12.53 12.03
N LEU A 79 -1.30 11.45 11.80
CA LEU A 79 -1.01 10.93 10.47
C LEU A 79 -2.28 10.51 9.75
N ALA A 80 -3.16 9.76 10.41
CA ALA A 80 -4.43 9.36 9.79
C ALA A 80 -5.30 10.57 9.43
N ALA A 81 -5.39 11.56 10.31
CA ALA A 81 -6.18 12.78 10.08
C ALA A 81 -5.66 13.59 8.87
N SER A 82 -4.34 13.66 8.66
CA SER A 82 -3.73 14.46 7.61
C SER A 82 -3.54 13.72 6.29
N GLN A 83 -3.21 12.43 6.32
CA GLN A 83 -2.77 11.70 5.14
C GLN A 83 -3.77 10.65 4.62
N ALA A 84 -4.81 10.26 5.40
CA ALA A 84 -5.71 9.20 4.97
C ALA A 84 -6.38 9.50 3.62
N ALA A 85 -6.85 10.71 3.38
CA ALA A 85 -7.48 11.08 2.11
C ALA A 85 -6.52 11.05 0.91
N ARG A 86 -5.23 11.29 1.15
CA ARG A 86 -4.15 11.31 0.15
C ARG A 86 -3.69 9.90 -0.21
N LEU A 87 -3.61 9.02 0.78
CA LEU A 87 -3.02 7.69 0.66
C LEU A 87 -4.04 6.56 0.50
N CYS A 88 -5.34 6.81 0.72
CA CYS A 88 -6.36 5.75 0.68
C CYS A 88 -6.42 5.03 -0.68
N PRO A 89 -6.84 3.76 -0.72
CA PRO A 89 -6.99 3.00 -1.95
C PRO A 89 -7.94 3.67 -2.96
N ALA A 90 -7.67 3.50 -4.26
CA ALA A 90 -8.41 4.17 -5.33
C ALA A 90 -9.92 3.84 -5.33
N ALA A 91 -10.30 2.68 -4.84
CA ALA A 91 -11.69 2.24 -4.75
C ALA A 91 -12.47 2.85 -3.56
N TRP A 92 -11.78 3.53 -2.62
CA TRP A 92 -12.43 4.10 -1.44
C TRP A 92 -13.06 5.46 -1.77
N ALA A 93 -14.28 5.67 -1.31
CA ALA A 93 -14.95 6.97 -1.37
C ALA A 93 -14.66 7.78 -0.10
N ALA A 94 -14.90 9.10 -0.14
CA ALA A 94 -14.70 9.98 1.02
C ALA A 94 -15.46 9.48 2.26
N ARG A 95 -16.69 8.97 2.10
CA ARG A 95 -17.50 8.39 3.17
C ARG A 95 -16.83 7.21 3.90
N ASP A 96 -15.91 6.50 3.24
CA ASP A 96 -15.22 5.37 3.86
C ASP A 96 -14.17 5.84 4.87
N LEU A 97 -13.78 7.12 4.79
CA LEU A 97 -12.85 7.79 5.71
C LEU A 97 -13.56 8.58 6.82
N GLU A 98 -14.89 8.64 6.85
CA GLU A 98 -15.65 9.32 7.91
C GLU A 98 -15.58 8.60 9.25
N LYS A 99 -15.29 7.28 9.21
CA LYS A 99 -15.09 6.51 10.44
C LYS A 99 -13.74 6.86 11.06
N PRO A 100 -13.66 7.00 12.39
CA PRO A 100 -12.38 7.21 13.06
C PRO A 100 -11.41 6.09 12.76
N ALA A 101 -10.13 6.44 12.56
CA ALA A 101 -9.07 5.47 12.49
C ALA A 101 -8.94 4.74 13.85
N ILE A 102 -8.68 3.45 13.80
CA ILE A 102 -8.50 2.61 14.97
C ILE A 102 -7.02 2.56 15.31
N ALA A 103 -6.69 2.78 16.60
CA ALA A 103 -5.34 2.65 17.11
C ALA A 103 -4.84 1.21 16.91
N ALA A 104 -3.65 1.06 16.34
CA ALA A 104 -3.06 -0.23 16.03
C ALA A 104 -1.56 -0.24 16.27
N ARG A 105 -1.00 -1.43 16.49
CA ARG A 105 0.42 -1.69 16.56
C ARG A 105 0.84 -2.45 15.31
N PHE A 106 1.93 -2.02 14.71
CA PHE A 106 2.51 -2.61 13.51
C PHE A 106 3.84 -3.30 13.84
N GLU A 107 4.02 -4.51 13.34
CA GLU A 107 5.24 -5.29 13.49
C GLU A 107 5.63 -5.84 12.11
N SER A 108 6.75 -5.37 11.59
CA SER A 108 7.27 -5.82 10.31
C SER A 108 8.51 -6.66 10.48
N SER A 109 8.60 -7.76 9.77
CA SER A 109 9.90 -8.40 9.55
C SER A 109 10.73 -7.51 8.62
N ARG A 110 12.03 -7.38 8.91
CA ARG A 110 12.95 -6.79 7.94
C ARG A 110 12.94 -7.66 6.67
N LEU A 111 13.21 -7.03 5.51
CA LEU A 111 13.43 -7.75 4.27
C LEU A 111 14.70 -8.63 4.44
N VAL A 112 14.51 -9.84 4.93
CA VAL A 112 15.57 -10.84 5.10
C VAL A 112 15.23 -12.01 4.20
N GLY A 113 15.89 -12.08 3.03
CA GLY A 113 15.58 -13.10 2.04
C GLY A 113 14.40 -12.76 1.13
N PRO A 114 13.74 -13.77 0.53
CA PRO A 114 12.74 -13.57 -0.51
C PRO A 114 11.31 -13.29 0.02
N SER A 115 11.16 -12.93 1.29
CA SER A 115 9.85 -12.72 1.91
C SER A 115 9.82 -11.50 2.83
N VAL A 116 8.62 -10.93 2.96
CA VAL A 116 8.27 -9.88 3.92
C VAL A 116 7.05 -10.34 4.69
N HIS A 117 7.04 -10.09 5.98
CA HIS A 117 5.91 -10.40 6.85
C HIS A 117 5.51 -9.17 7.65
N GLU A 118 4.22 -8.93 7.76
CA GLU A 118 3.62 -7.83 8.50
C GLU A 118 2.57 -8.37 9.46
N THR A 119 2.55 -7.87 10.69
CA THR A 119 1.49 -8.13 11.65
C THR A 119 0.94 -6.82 12.16
N VAL A 120 -0.37 -6.66 12.09
CA VAL A 120 -1.07 -5.50 12.63
C VAL A 120 -2.04 -5.97 13.70
N THR A 121 -1.95 -5.37 14.88
CA THR A 121 -2.79 -5.68 16.04
C THR A 121 -3.57 -4.45 16.46
N ALA A 122 -4.90 -4.58 16.49
CA ALA A 122 -5.83 -3.59 17.02
C ALA A 122 -6.81 -4.29 17.96
N ASP A 123 -7.70 -3.53 18.63
CA ASP A 123 -8.68 -4.13 19.54
C ASP A 123 -9.58 -5.15 18.82
N GLY A 124 -9.50 -6.40 19.24
CA GLY A 124 -10.26 -7.52 18.66
C GLY A 124 -9.86 -7.93 17.24
N LEU A 125 -8.80 -7.34 16.66
CA LEU A 125 -8.35 -7.59 15.29
C LEU A 125 -6.84 -7.85 15.23
N VAL A 126 -6.46 -9.00 14.69
CA VAL A 126 -5.07 -9.32 14.36
C VAL A 126 -4.99 -9.69 12.88
N ILE A 127 -4.22 -8.96 12.12
CA ILE A 127 -3.99 -9.19 10.68
C ILE A 127 -2.54 -9.61 10.50
N GLY A 128 -2.32 -10.76 9.89
CA GLY A 128 -1.00 -11.19 9.41
C GLY A 128 -0.99 -11.21 7.90
N VAL A 129 0.04 -10.62 7.30
CA VAL A 129 0.24 -10.63 5.83
C VAL A 129 1.65 -11.08 5.52
N GLU A 130 1.79 -11.94 4.54
CA GLU A 130 3.09 -12.44 4.08
C GLU A 130 3.18 -12.35 2.56
N TRP A 131 4.25 -11.73 2.09
CA TRP A 131 4.65 -11.66 0.68
C TRP A 131 5.84 -12.59 0.50
N THR A 132 5.75 -13.53 -0.44
CA THR A 132 6.78 -14.53 -0.70
C THR A 132 7.18 -14.57 -2.16
N ASP A 133 8.33 -15.18 -2.45
CA ASP A 133 8.88 -15.27 -3.80
C ASP A 133 8.95 -13.89 -4.48
N LEU A 134 9.59 -12.95 -3.80
CA LEU A 134 9.76 -11.59 -4.30
C LEU A 134 10.63 -11.60 -5.56
N ALA A 135 10.11 -11.03 -6.64
CA ALA A 135 10.86 -10.81 -7.85
C ALA A 135 11.97 -9.74 -7.63
N PRO A 136 13.02 -9.72 -8.48
CA PRO A 136 14.01 -8.66 -8.44
C PRO A 136 13.37 -7.26 -8.48
N PRO A 137 13.94 -6.27 -7.76
CA PRO A 137 13.37 -4.94 -7.66
C PRO A 137 13.29 -4.24 -9.03
N ARG A 138 12.31 -3.35 -9.14
CA ARG A 138 12.11 -2.47 -10.29
C ARG A 138 11.96 -1.05 -9.81
N PHE A 139 12.60 -0.14 -10.50
CA PHE A 139 12.34 1.28 -10.29
C PHE A 139 11.14 1.70 -11.14
N ALA A 140 10.22 2.43 -10.52
CA ALA A 140 9.03 2.97 -11.15
C ALA A 140 8.87 4.44 -10.81
N THR A 141 8.43 5.24 -11.77
CA THR A 141 8.04 6.63 -11.55
C THR A 141 6.79 6.92 -12.38
N GLY A 142 5.95 7.81 -11.87
CA GLY A 142 4.77 8.23 -12.60
C GLY A 142 3.87 9.15 -11.78
N PRO A 143 2.75 9.59 -12.37
CA PRO A 143 1.78 10.41 -11.66
C PRO A 143 1.28 9.72 -10.41
N ALA A 144 1.26 10.44 -9.28
CA ALA A 144 0.64 9.94 -8.06
C ALA A 144 -0.87 9.72 -8.31
N PRO A 145 -1.44 8.52 -8.02
CA PRO A 145 -2.80 8.18 -8.47
C PRO A 145 -3.88 9.06 -7.87
N ARG A 146 -3.62 9.64 -6.70
CA ARG A 146 -4.62 10.37 -5.92
C ARG A 146 -4.31 11.84 -5.70
N VAL A 147 -3.12 12.27 -6.05
CA VAL A 147 -2.68 13.64 -5.79
C VAL A 147 -2.36 14.32 -7.11
N PRO A 148 -3.32 15.03 -7.72
CA PRO A 148 -3.06 15.80 -8.94
C PRO A 148 -1.89 16.76 -8.74
N GLY A 149 -0.97 16.80 -9.70
CA GLY A 149 0.21 17.67 -9.61
C GLY A 149 1.38 17.07 -8.86
N GLU A 150 1.32 15.80 -8.43
CA GLU A 150 2.45 15.10 -7.83
C GLU A 150 2.83 13.87 -8.65
N ASP A 151 4.10 13.50 -8.54
CA ASP A 151 4.67 12.26 -9.05
C ASP A 151 5.16 11.41 -7.89
N ILE A 152 5.22 10.10 -8.12
CA ILE A 152 5.78 9.14 -7.17
C ILE A 152 6.97 8.42 -7.82
N ALA A 153 8.03 8.23 -7.05
CA ALA A 153 9.15 7.37 -7.39
C ALA A 153 9.25 6.24 -6.37
N SER A 154 9.48 5.01 -6.82
CA SER A 154 9.43 3.83 -5.97
C SER A 154 10.36 2.72 -6.44
N VAL A 155 10.84 1.91 -5.48
CA VAL A 155 11.50 0.62 -5.74
C VAL A 155 10.50 -0.48 -5.41
N LEU A 156 10.01 -1.17 -6.44
CA LEU A 156 8.93 -2.15 -6.34
C LEU A 156 9.47 -3.59 -6.37
N PHE A 157 8.99 -4.42 -5.46
CA PHE A 157 9.17 -5.87 -5.45
C PHE A 157 7.80 -6.52 -5.66
N GLU A 158 7.63 -7.20 -6.79
CA GLU A 158 6.43 -8.00 -7.06
C GLU A 158 6.50 -9.31 -6.28
N ALA A 159 5.50 -9.60 -5.45
CA ALA A 159 5.36 -10.89 -4.79
C ALA A 159 4.61 -11.86 -5.70
N ARG A 160 5.23 -12.99 -6.04
CA ARG A 160 4.60 -14.03 -6.87
C ARG A 160 3.57 -14.83 -6.10
N ALA A 161 3.71 -14.88 -4.78
CA ALA A 161 2.74 -15.44 -3.87
C ALA A 161 2.60 -14.56 -2.62
N ALA A 162 1.41 -14.50 -2.07
CA ALA A 162 1.14 -13.84 -0.81
C ALA A 162 -0.06 -14.49 -0.11
N ARG A 163 -0.11 -14.35 1.20
CA ARG A 163 -1.23 -14.85 2.01
C ARG A 163 -1.55 -13.87 3.13
N ALA A 164 -2.78 -13.94 3.60
CA ALA A 164 -3.22 -13.17 4.74
C ALA A 164 -3.93 -14.05 5.76
N THR A 165 -3.89 -13.63 7.01
CA THR A 165 -4.69 -14.19 8.11
C THR A 165 -5.41 -13.06 8.84
N VAL A 166 -6.61 -13.36 9.34
CA VAL A 166 -7.39 -12.47 10.21
C VAL A 166 -7.76 -13.26 11.45
N ASN A 167 -7.33 -12.80 12.63
CA ASN A 167 -7.52 -13.48 13.91
C ASN A 167 -7.08 -14.96 13.85
N GLY A 168 -5.93 -15.23 13.22
CA GLY A 168 -5.37 -16.56 13.06
C GLY A 168 -6.03 -17.44 12.00
N ARG A 169 -7.08 -16.98 11.34
CA ARG A 169 -7.77 -17.72 10.26
C ARG A 169 -7.22 -17.25 8.90
N ALA A 170 -6.88 -18.21 8.05
CA ALA A 170 -6.44 -17.88 6.69
C ALA A 170 -7.57 -17.20 5.90
N VAL A 171 -7.24 -16.14 5.20
CA VAL A 171 -8.13 -15.52 4.21
C VAL A 171 -8.08 -16.35 2.93
N ALA A 172 -9.25 -16.81 2.48
CA ALA A 172 -9.36 -17.52 1.21
C ALA A 172 -9.17 -16.52 0.06
N GLY A 173 -8.37 -16.89 -0.93
CA GLY A 173 -8.13 -16.06 -2.10
C GLY A 173 -6.71 -16.20 -2.63
N ALA A 174 -6.46 -15.58 -3.78
CA ALA A 174 -5.16 -15.59 -4.44
C ALA A 174 -4.82 -14.22 -5.02
N VAL A 175 -3.52 -13.98 -5.21
CA VAL A 175 -3.02 -12.82 -5.95
C VAL A 175 -3.40 -12.94 -7.44
N PHE A 176 -3.66 -11.81 -8.07
CA PHE A 176 -4.04 -11.70 -9.47
C PHE A 176 -3.15 -10.71 -10.21
N LEU A 177 -3.22 -10.67 -11.53
CA LEU A 177 -2.52 -9.66 -12.34
C LEU A 177 -3.33 -8.35 -12.29
N ASN A 178 -2.70 -7.30 -11.74
CA ASN A 178 -3.29 -5.97 -11.60
C ASN A 178 -2.78 -5.07 -12.74
N GLU A 179 -3.68 -4.70 -13.65
CA GLU A 179 -3.38 -3.82 -14.79
C GLU A 179 -3.19 -2.36 -14.41
N GLY A 180 -3.52 -1.97 -13.19
CA GLY A 180 -3.29 -0.60 -12.68
C GLY A 180 -1.83 -0.15 -12.73
N TRP A 181 -0.88 -1.08 -12.86
CA TRP A 181 0.54 -0.80 -13.03
C TRP A 181 0.99 -0.54 -14.48
N LEU A 182 0.12 -0.82 -15.46
CA LEU A 182 0.45 -0.61 -16.88
C LEU A 182 0.92 0.80 -17.21
N PRO A 183 0.28 1.89 -16.72
CA PRO A 183 0.71 3.26 -17.03
C PRO A 183 2.13 3.59 -16.54
N TRP A 184 2.58 2.93 -15.47
CA TRP A 184 3.88 3.21 -14.84
C TRP A 184 5.00 2.30 -15.35
N LEU A 185 4.68 1.02 -15.60
CA LEU A 185 5.68 -0.01 -15.86
C LEU A 185 5.58 -0.61 -17.26
N GLY A 186 4.56 -0.24 -18.05
CA GLY A 186 4.29 -0.85 -19.34
C GLY A 186 3.85 -2.30 -19.29
N ARG A 187 3.57 -2.83 -18.10
CA ARG A 187 3.09 -4.19 -17.84
C ARG A 187 2.29 -4.27 -16.55
N PRO A 188 1.39 -5.26 -16.40
CA PRO A 188 0.76 -5.53 -15.12
C PRO A 188 1.78 -6.09 -14.12
N LEU A 189 1.51 -5.91 -12.82
CA LEU A 189 2.13 -6.63 -11.72
C LEU A 189 1.09 -7.50 -11.02
N ARG A 190 1.54 -8.48 -10.24
CA ARG A 190 0.65 -9.15 -9.30
C ARG A 190 0.14 -8.17 -8.25
N SER A 191 -0.99 -8.48 -7.64
CA SER A 191 -1.66 -7.66 -6.63
C SER A 191 -0.96 -7.68 -5.25
N GLY A 192 0.12 -8.43 -5.11
CA GLY A 192 1.04 -8.37 -3.97
C GLY A 192 2.30 -7.59 -4.36
N VAL A 193 2.53 -6.43 -3.75
CA VAL A 193 3.67 -5.55 -4.02
C VAL A 193 4.24 -5.03 -2.71
N VAL A 194 5.57 -5.06 -2.61
CA VAL A 194 6.33 -4.35 -1.57
C VAL A 194 7.05 -3.20 -2.27
N ALA A 195 6.64 -1.98 -1.97
CA ALA A 195 7.27 -0.77 -2.47
C ALA A 195 8.10 -0.14 -1.35
N LEU A 196 9.38 0.06 -1.61
CA LEU A 196 10.31 0.64 -0.63
C LEU A 196 10.81 1.99 -1.11
N ALA A 197 11.04 2.87 -0.13
CA ALA A 197 11.56 4.21 -0.36
C ALA A 197 10.74 4.97 -1.41
N GLU A 198 9.41 4.92 -1.31
CA GLU A 198 8.55 5.74 -2.13
C GLU A 198 8.73 7.21 -1.77
N VAL A 199 8.90 8.04 -2.78
CA VAL A 199 9.05 9.48 -2.64
C VAL A 199 7.95 10.15 -3.44
N LEU A 200 7.12 10.93 -2.76
CA LEU A 200 6.10 11.76 -3.38
C LEU A 200 6.67 13.16 -3.62
N VAL A 201 6.56 13.65 -4.85
CA VAL A 201 7.22 14.87 -5.30
C VAL A 201 6.21 15.77 -6.02
N ALA A 202 6.15 17.05 -5.65
CA ALA A 202 5.36 18.03 -6.41
C ALA A 202 5.94 18.20 -7.82
N ARG A 203 5.07 18.28 -8.83
CA ARG A 203 5.47 18.69 -10.17
C ARG A 203 5.81 20.18 -10.19
N PRO A 204 6.81 20.56 -10.99
CA PRO A 204 7.14 21.98 -11.19
C PRO A 204 5.99 22.76 -11.84
#